data_a927d66ef7833fbfde9d37253f67aa4a
#
_entry.id   a927d66ef7833fbfde9d37253f67aa4a
#
_cell.length_a   1.000
_cell.length_b   1.000
_cell.length_c   1.000
_cell.angle_alpha   90.00
_cell.angle_beta   90.00
_cell.angle_gamma   90.00
#
_symmetry.space_group_name_H-M   'P 1'
#
loop_
_entity.id
_entity.type
_entity.pdbx_description
1 polymer ?
#
loop_
_entity_poly.entity_id
_entity_poly.type
_entity_poly.pdbx_seq_one_letter_code
_entity_poly.pdbx_strand_id
1 'polypeptide(L)'
;VCREAPGVPVSVDTFRPDVARMAVEEYGAAIINDVSAGNINGAFGSANPIAPTGNAIPGKTKADGAPSPETATSIPPMFTMAGLLGVPYILMSVRATLHEMIKGFAADINMLRAAGVKDIILDPGFGFGKTVEQNHALLAETDKLQVLGLPILVGLSRKSMIFKPLGITPDGSLNGTTVLNTIALTRGASILRVHDVGEAVECVRLVGLSEDL
;
A
#
# COMPACT_ATOMS: atom_id res chain seq x y z
N VAL A 1 13.73 -15.39 -9.01
CA VAL A 1 12.65 -14.80 -9.84
C VAL A 1 13.27 -13.95 -10.92
N CYS A 2 14.00 -12.86 -10.64
CA CYS A 2 14.55 -11.95 -11.67
C CYS A 2 15.45 -12.65 -12.70
N ARG A 3 16.17 -13.73 -12.33
CA ARG A 3 16.99 -14.50 -13.27
C ARG A 3 16.17 -15.44 -14.16
N GLU A 4 15.05 -15.98 -13.65
CA GLU A 4 14.21 -16.96 -14.34
C GLU A 4 13.11 -16.31 -15.19
N ALA A 5 12.75 -15.08 -14.86
CA ALA A 5 11.75 -14.30 -15.57
C ALA A 5 12.30 -12.88 -15.87
N PRO A 6 13.35 -12.77 -16.71
CA PRO A 6 13.91 -11.49 -17.09
C PRO A 6 12.86 -10.69 -17.86
N GLY A 7 12.62 -9.46 -17.44
CA GLY A 7 11.60 -8.59 -18.04
C GLY A 7 10.27 -8.53 -17.28
N VAL A 8 10.07 -9.36 -16.25
CA VAL A 8 8.95 -9.20 -15.33
C VAL A 8 9.40 -8.29 -14.17
N PRO A 9 8.79 -7.10 -14.00
CA PRO A 9 9.15 -6.24 -12.87
C PRO A 9 8.74 -6.89 -11.55
N VAL A 10 9.70 -6.97 -10.61
CA VAL A 10 9.49 -7.55 -9.28
C VAL A 10 9.28 -6.43 -8.28
N SER A 11 8.18 -6.47 -7.55
CA SER A 11 7.90 -5.60 -6.40
C SER A 11 8.33 -6.29 -5.11
N VAL A 12 9.09 -5.59 -4.27
CA VAL A 12 9.49 -6.08 -2.96
C VAL A 12 8.65 -5.45 -1.87
N ASP A 13 8.06 -6.29 -1.02
CA ASP A 13 7.29 -5.87 0.17
C ASP A 13 8.26 -5.67 1.34
N THR A 14 8.55 -4.43 1.70
CA THR A 14 9.42 -4.13 2.83
C THR A 14 9.22 -2.71 3.35
N PHE A 15 9.35 -2.54 4.65
CA PHE A 15 9.45 -1.26 5.36
C PHE A 15 10.86 -0.99 5.91
N ARG A 16 11.82 -1.86 5.58
CA ARG A 16 13.21 -1.78 6.06
C ARG A 16 14.11 -1.25 4.96
N PRO A 17 14.77 -0.07 5.16
CA PRO A 17 15.63 0.54 4.16
C PRO A 17 16.75 -0.38 3.66
N ASP A 18 17.40 -1.13 4.56
CA ASP A 18 18.50 -2.03 4.18
C ASP A 18 18.01 -3.17 3.27
N VAL A 19 16.80 -3.71 3.54
CA VAL A 19 16.20 -4.77 2.72
C VAL A 19 15.80 -4.20 1.35
N ALA A 20 15.24 -2.99 1.31
CA ALA A 20 14.90 -2.32 0.06
C ALA A 20 16.16 -2.11 -0.81
N ARG A 21 17.25 -1.60 -0.20
CA ARG A 21 18.52 -1.40 -0.89
C ARG A 21 19.06 -2.71 -1.47
N MET A 22 19.18 -3.75 -0.66
CA MET A 22 19.65 -5.05 -1.10
C MET A 22 18.78 -5.64 -2.22
N ALA A 23 17.44 -5.55 -2.08
CA ALA A 23 16.52 -6.08 -3.07
C ALA A 23 16.66 -5.39 -4.44
N VAL A 24 16.87 -4.08 -4.45
CA VAL A 24 17.04 -3.31 -5.69
C VAL A 24 18.45 -3.48 -6.27
N GLU A 25 19.51 -3.22 -5.47
CA GLU A 25 20.89 -3.17 -5.96
C GLU A 25 21.46 -4.57 -6.28
N GLU A 26 21.15 -5.58 -5.45
CA GLU A 26 21.75 -6.91 -5.60
C GLU A 26 20.84 -7.91 -6.34
N TYR A 27 19.51 -7.76 -6.18
CA TYR A 27 18.53 -8.71 -6.74
C TYR A 27 17.67 -8.14 -7.87
N GLY A 28 17.79 -6.86 -8.20
CA GLY A 28 17.11 -6.24 -9.34
C GLY A 28 15.60 -6.06 -9.14
N ALA A 29 15.15 -5.87 -7.89
CA ALA A 29 13.76 -5.48 -7.65
C ALA A 29 13.47 -4.13 -8.32
N ALA A 30 12.34 -4.05 -9.01
CA ALA A 30 11.96 -2.90 -9.81
C ALA A 30 11.05 -1.90 -9.07
N ILE A 31 10.40 -2.34 -7.99
CA ILE A 31 9.40 -1.55 -7.25
C ILE A 31 9.56 -1.83 -5.76
N ILE A 32 9.43 -0.80 -4.94
CA ILE A 32 9.33 -0.93 -3.48
C ILE A 32 7.86 -0.78 -3.07
N ASN A 33 7.31 -1.78 -2.34
CA ASN A 33 6.00 -1.70 -1.74
C ASN A 33 6.14 -1.54 -0.22
N ASP A 34 5.85 -0.33 0.29
CA ASP A 34 5.95 -0.03 1.72
C ASP A 34 4.57 0.10 2.36
N VAL A 35 4.20 -0.91 3.14
CA VAL A 35 2.94 -0.95 3.89
C VAL A 35 2.95 -0.10 5.17
N SER A 36 4.09 0.51 5.52
CA SER A 36 4.25 1.31 6.73
C SER A 36 4.15 2.83 6.51
N ALA A 37 4.10 3.28 5.25
CA ALA A 37 4.19 4.70 4.89
C ALA A 37 5.45 5.38 5.50
N GLY A 38 6.59 4.69 5.47
CA GLY A 38 7.86 5.18 6.00
C GLY A 38 7.98 5.13 7.53
N ASN A 39 6.93 4.74 8.24
CA ASN A 39 6.88 4.81 9.70
C ASN A 39 6.79 3.42 10.33
N ILE A 40 7.93 2.83 10.64
CA ILE A 40 8.04 1.52 11.31
C ILE A 40 7.27 1.46 12.63
N ASN A 41 7.16 2.56 13.35
CA ASN A 41 6.59 2.62 14.69
C ASN A 41 5.12 3.06 14.74
N GLY A 42 4.56 3.59 13.66
CA GLY A 42 3.25 4.24 13.66
C GLY A 42 2.18 3.63 12.78
N ALA A 43 2.56 2.87 11.73
CA ALA A 43 1.59 2.37 10.75
C ALA A 43 0.60 1.34 11.32
N PHE A 44 0.98 0.64 12.40
CA PHE A 44 0.20 -0.47 12.95
C PHE A 44 -0.19 -0.31 14.43
N GLY A 45 0.10 0.82 15.09
CA GLY A 45 -0.18 1.00 16.52
C GLY A 45 0.52 -0.05 17.40
N SER A 46 0.20 -0.09 18.69
CA SER A 46 0.75 -1.08 19.64
C SER A 46 0.18 -2.51 19.47
N ALA A 47 -0.72 -2.74 18.52
CA ALA A 47 -1.33 -4.04 18.22
C ALA A 47 -0.97 -4.48 16.78
N ASN A 48 0.32 -4.66 16.51
CA ASN A 48 0.79 -5.13 15.21
C ASN A 48 0.75 -6.67 15.13
N PRO A 49 -0.17 -7.29 14.36
CA PRO A 49 -0.18 -8.75 14.19
C PRO A 49 0.97 -9.26 13.28
N ILE A 50 1.80 -8.38 12.72
CA ILE A 50 2.91 -8.73 11.81
C ILE A 50 4.28 -8.45 12.49
N ALA A 51 4.33 -8.14 13.77
CA ALA A 51 5.60 -8.04 14.47
C ALA A 51 6.26 -9.44 14.51
N PRO A 52 7.51 -9.60 14.05
CA PRO A 52 8.19 -10.87 14.22
C PRO A 52 8.32 -11.16 15.71
N THR A 53 7.86 -12.34 16.14
CA THR A 53 8.06 -12.85 17.49
C THR A 53 9.56 -13.14 17.68
N GLY A 54 10.31 -12.13 18.13
CA GLY A 54 11.74 -12.21 18.35
C GLY A 54 12.17 -11.23 19.42
N ASN A 55 12.31 -11.75 20.65
CA ASN A 55 13.06 -11.25 21.81
C ASN A 55 13.08 -9.72 22.04
N ALA A 56 12.13 -9.27 22.87
CA ALA A 56 12.25 -8.01 23.58
C ALA A 56 13.49 -8.06 24.49
N ILE A 57 14.43 -7.14 24.30
CA ILE A 57 15.48 -6.87 25.26
C ILE A 57 14.86 -5.99 26.37
N PRO A 58 14.83 -6.42 27.64
CA PRO A 58 14.31 -5.59 28.71
C PRO A 58 15.39 -4.57 29.12
N GLY A 59 15.08 -3.29 29.00
CA GLY A 59 16.03 -2.27 29.45
C GLY A 59 15.53 -0.83 29.35
N LYS A 60 14.97 -0.34 30.48
CA LYS A 60 14.90 1.05 30.93
C LYS A 60 13.71 1.90 30.48
N THR A 61 12.66 1.85 31.32
CA THR A 61 11.79 2.98 31.61
C THR A 61 12.61 4.18 32.16
N LYS A 62 12.46 5.36 31.56
CA LYS A 62 12.58 6.64 32.25
C LYS A 62 11.38 7.47 31.94
N ALA A 63 10.68 7.82 33.01
CA ALA A 63 9.59 8.77 33.05
C ALA A 63 10.14 10.20 32.92
N ASP A 64 9.21 11.11 32.59
CA ASP A 64 9.26 12.56 32.72
C ASP A 64 10.07 13.36 31.70
N GLY A 65 9.28 14.07 30.84
CA GLY A 65 9.75 15.15 29.99
C GLY A 65 8.63 15.64 29.10
N ALA A 66 8.09 16.82 29.38
CA ALA A 66 7.12 17.50 28.55
C ALA A 66 7.60 17.59 27.08
N PRO A 67 6.70 17.56 26.08
CA PRO A 67 7.10 17.68 24.69
C PRO A 67 7.65 19.08 24.42
N SER A 68 8.92 19.17 24.06
CA SER A 68 9.52 20.39 23.51
C SER A 68 8.94 20.67 22.12
N PRO A 69 8.66 21.92 21.75
CA PRO A 69 8.10 22.32 20.47
C PRO A 69 9.20 22.51 19.43
N GLU A 70 9.82 21.44 18.97
CA GLU A 70 10.72 21.40 17.80
C GLU A 70 10.76 19.98 17.22
N THR A 71 9.66 19.56 16.60
CA THR A 71 9.71 18.45 15.63
C THR A 71 9.65 19.05 14.23
N ALA A 72 10.80 19.52 13.75
CA ALA A 72 11.05 19.45 12.32
C ALA A 72 10.83 18.00 11.93
N THR A 73 9.77 17.71 11.15
CA THR A 73 9.42 16.36 10.70
C THR A 73 10.57 15.85 9.83
N SER A 74 11.48 15.10 10.43
CA SER A 74 12.59 14.49 9.68
C SER A 74 12.00 13.52 8.67
N ILE A 75 12.49 13.57 7.43
CA ILE A 75 12.08 12.64 6.38
C ILE A 75 12.34 11.21 6.87
N PRO A 76 11.34 10.30 6.78
CA PRO A 76 11.53 8.92 7.18
C PRO A 76 12.71 8.25 6.47
N PRO A 77 13.51 7.40 7.16
CA PRO A 77 14.66 6.72 6.54
C PRO A 77 14.30 5.92 5.29
N MET A 78 13.10 5.32 5.26
CA MET A 78 12.62 4.57 4.09
C MET A 78 12.36 5.48 2.89
N PHE A 79 11.84 6.70 3.10
CA PHE A 79 11.65 7.67 2.04
C PHE A 79 12.99 8.16 1.46
N THR A 80 13.97 8.42 2.34
CA THR A 80 15.34 8.77 1.93
C THR A 80 15.95 7.64 1.10
N MET A 81 15.82 6.39 1.54
CA MET A 81 16.32 5.24 0.80
C MET A 81 15.63 5.09 -0.55
N ALA A 82 14.31 5.21 -0.62
CA ALA A 82 13.56 5.15 -1.88
C ALA A 82 14.01 6.22 -2.89
N GLY A 83 14.28 7.44 -2.41
CA GLY A 83 14.84 8.52 -3.25
C GLY A 83 16.22 8.20 -3.82
N LEU A 84 17.09 7.56 -3.02
CA LEU A 84 18.43 7.15 -3.47
C LEU A 84 18.36 6.02 -4.50
N LEU A 85 17.44 5.08 -4.34
CA LEU A 85 17.32 3.92 -5.23
C LEU A 85 16.67 4.27 -6.58
N GLY A 86 15.87 5.34 -6.65
CA GLY A 86 15.29 5.85 -7.90
C GLY A 86 14.30 4.91 -8.59
N VAL A 87 13.70 3.96 -7.84
CA VAL A 87 12.66 3.04 -8.33
C VAL A 87 11.27 3.51 -7.89
N PRO A 88 10.19 3.12 -8.58
CA PRO A 88 8.83 3.38 -8.16
C PRO A 88 8.54 2.93 -6.73
N TYR A 89 7.78 3.74 -6.00
CA TYR A 89 7.43 3.52 -4.61
C TYR A 89 5.92 3.45 -4.41
N ILE A 90 5.45 2.34 -3.86
CA ILE A 90 4.05 2.17 -3.49
C ILE A 90 3.89 2.64 -2.05
N LEU A 91 3.12 3.72 -1.88
CA LEU A 91 2.79 4.35 -0.62
C LEU A 91 1.42 3.88 -0.14
N MET A 92 1.37 3.05 0.91
CA MET A 92 0.10 2.55 1.45
C MET A 92 -0.40 3.41 2.60
N SER A 93 -1.73 3.54 2.72
CA SER A 93 -2.40 4.20 3.84
C SER A 93 -3.25 3.23 4.66
N VAL A 94 -3.13 3.31 5.99
CA VAL A 94 -4.00 2.57 6.94
C VAL A 94 -5.16 3.42 7.46
N ARG A 95 -5.29 4.69 7.03
CA ARG A 95 -6.33 5.62 7.47
C ARG A 95 -7.70 5.12 7.04
N ALA A 96 -8.68 5.23 7.94
CA ALA A 96 -10.00 4.63 7.73
C ALA A 96 -10.96 5.48 6.91
N THR A 97 -10.76 6.81 6.89
CA THR A 97 -11.63 7.74 6.16
C THR A 97 -10.90 8.34 4.96
N LEU A 98 -11.65 8.60 3.87
CA LEU A 98 -11.10 9.22 2.67
C LEU A 98 -10.46 10.57 2.96
N HIS A 99 -11.08 11.40 3.80
CA HIS A 99 -10.57 12.73 4.15
C HIS A 99 -9.19 12.66 4.81
N GLU A 100 -9.06 11.82 5.85
CA GLU A 100 -7.77 11.61 6.52
C GLU A 100 -6.73 11.00 5.58
N MET A 101 -7.16 10.12 4.69
CA MET A 101 -6.30 9.48 3.70
C MET A 101 -5.74 10.50 2.71
N ILE A 102 -6.56 11.35 2.12
CA ILE A 102 -6.12 12.41 1.19
C ILE A 102 -5.14 13.35 1.90
N LYS A 103 -5.49 13.83 3.09
CA LYS A 103 -4.62 14.71 3.88
C LYS A 103 -3.28 14.06 4.21
N GLY A 104 -3.30 12.78 4.59
CA GLY A 104 -2.10 12.04 4.91
C GLY A 104 -1.24 11.78 3.67
N PHE A 105 -1.82 11.32 2.58
CA PHE A 105 -1.11 11.14 1.32
C PHE A 105 -0.46 12.43 0.85
N ALA A 106 -1.15 13.57 0.91
CA ALA A 106 -0.58 14.86 0.51
C ALA A 106 0.69 15.19 1.31
N ALA A 107 0.70 14.95 2.63
CA ALA A 107 1.87 15.16 3.48
C ALA A 107 3.00 14.18 3.14
N ASP A 108 2.68 12.88 3.01
CA ASP A 108 3.65 11.82 2.73
C ASP A 108 4.26 11.98 1.33
N ILE A 109 3.47 12.36 0.31
CA ILE A 109 3.93 12.67 -1.05
C ILE A 109 4.94 13.83 -1.04
N ASN A 110 4.67 14.91 -0.29
CA ASN A 110 5.61 16.02 -0.17
C ASN A 110 6.96 15.57 0.41
N MET A 111 6.94 14.71 1.44
CA MET A 111 8.18 14.16 2.02
C MET A 111 8.91 13.24 1.04
N LEU A 112 8.21 12.38 0.31
CA LEU A 112 8.78 11.51 -0.73
C LEU A 112 9.41 12.34 -1.86
N ARG A 113 8.73 13.38 -2.33
CA ARG A 113 9.27 14.29 -3.35
C ARG A 113 10.51 15.04 -2.85
N ALA A 114 10.51 15.50 -1.59
CA ALA A 114 11.68 16.13 -0.96
C ALA A 114 12.86 15.16 -0.81
N ALA A 115 12.58 13.86 -0.64
CA ALA A 115 13.58 12.79 -0.62
C ALA A 115 14.11 12.41 -2.03
N GLY A 116 13.51 12.93 -3.11
CA GLY A 116 13.92 12.66 -4.49
C GLY A 116 13.15 11.54 -5.19
N VAL A 117 12.11 10.96 -4.57
CA VAL A 117 11.26 9.93 -5.20
C VAL A 117 10.46 10.54 -6.34
N LYS A 118 10.58 9.98 -7.55
CA LYS A 118 9.91 10.50 -8.76
C LYS A 118 8.60 9.78 -9.05
N ASP A 119 8.57 8.48 -8.88
CA ASP A 119 7.43 7.63 -9.24
C ASP A 119 6.77 7.09 -7.98
N ILE A 120 5.58 7.62 -7.68
CA ILE A 120 4.79 7.27 -6.49
C ILE A 120 3.47 6.66 -6.95
N ILE A 121 3.11 5.52 -6.35
CA ILE A 121 1.84 4.83 -6.56
C ILE A 121 1.12 4.82 -5.21
N LEU A 122 -0.16 5.19 -5.19
CA LEU A 122 -0.96 5.22 -3.97
C LEU A 122 -1.68 3.88 -3.75
N ASP A 123 -1.56 3.29 -2.56
CA ASP A 123 -2.36 2.14 -2.13
C ASP A 123 -3.27 2.55 -0.97
N PRO A 124 -4.61 2.58 -1.15
CA PRO A 124 -5.56 2.90 -0.08
C PRO A 124 -5.56 1.90 1.08
N GLY A 125 -4.83 0.79 0.97
CA GLY A 125 -4.63 -0.18 2.03
C GLY A 125 -5.93 -0.89 2.44
N PHE A 126 -6.71 -1.37 1.47
CA PHE A 126 -7.89 -2.18 1.74
C PHE A 126 -7.56 -3.37 2.63
N GLY A 127 -8.37 -3.60 3.67
CA GLY A 127 -8.19 -4.68 4.63
C GLY A 127 -7.19 -4.40 5.76
N PHE A 128 -6.46 -3.27 5.72
CA PHE A 128 -5.53 -2.88 6.76
C PHE A 128 -6.17 -1.83 7.69
N GLY A 129 -6.37 -2.19 8.98
CA GLY A 129 -6.91 -1.29 10.00
C GLY A 129 -8.31 -0.76 9.75
N LYS A 130 -9.10 -1.38 8.87
CA LYS A 130 -10.44 -0.94 8.46
C LYS A 130 -11.47 -2.05 8.68
N THR A 131 -12.69 -1.68 9.08
CA THR A 131 -13.83 -2.60 9.10
C THR A 131 -14.29 -2.98 7.69
N VAL A 132 -15.20 -3.94 7.57
CA VAL A 132 -15.79 -4.31 6.27
C VAL A 132 -16.49 -3.11 5.65
N GLU A 133 -17.31 -2.41 6.43
CA GLU A 133 -18.09 -1.24 6.02
C GLU A 133 -17.19 -0.09 5.56
N GLN A 134 -16.11 0.19 6.31
CA GLN A 134 -15.12 1.20 5.94
C GLN A 134 -14.41 0.87 4.63
N ASN A 135 -14.08 -0.41 4.39
CA ASN A 135 -13.49 -0.83 3.12
C ASN A 135 -14.46 -0.63 1.95
N HIS A 136 -15.74 -0.97 2.10
CA HIS A 136 -16.74 -0.76 1.05
C HIS A 136 -17.02 0.73 0.79
N ALA A 137 -17.11 1.54 1.85
CA ALA A 137 -17.25 3.00 1.71
C ALA A 137 -16.05 3.61 0.97
N LEU A 138 -14.83 3.19 1.33
CA LEU A 138 -13.61 3.65 0.67
C LEU A 138 -13.57 3.23 -0.80
N LEU A 139 -13.98 1.99 -1.13
CA LEU A 139 -14.04 1.52 -2.50
C LEU A 139 -15.00 2.35 -3.35
N ALA A 140 -16.16 2.69 -2.79
CA ALA A 140 -17.16 3.52 -3.47
C ALA A 140 -16.67 4.94 -3.80
N GLU A 141 -15.65 5.43 -3.09
CA GLU A 141 -15.09 6.78 -3.20
C GLU A 141 -13.63 6.81 -3.70
N THR A 142 -13.11 5.67 -4.22
CA THR A 142 -11.71 5.56 -4.66
C THR A 142 -11.35 6.58 -5.75
N ASP A 143 -12.29 6.91 -6.63
CA ASP A 143 -12.14 7.92 -7.68
C ASP A 143 -11.75 9.31 -7.13
N LYS A 144 -12.15 9.66 -5.92
CA LYS A 144 -11.79 10.93 -5.28
C LYS A 144 -10.30 11.05 -4.94
N LEU A 145 -9.57 9.93 -4.88
CA LEU A 145 -8.11 9.93 -4.70
C LEU A 145 -7.38 10.46 -5.93
N GLN A 146 -8.01 10.49 -7.10
CA GLN A 146 -7.45 11.04 -8.34
C GLN A 146 -7.07 12.53 -8.22
N VAL A 147 -7.65 13.25 -7.25
CA VAL A 147 -7.26 14.64 -6.92
C VAL A 147 -5.76 14.78 -6.62
N LEU A 148 -5.10 13.71 -6.22
CA LEU A 148 -3.66 13.69 -5.95
C LEU A 148 -2.79 13.53 -7.20
N GLY A 149 -3.39 13.27 -8.37
CA GLY A 149 -2.71 13.17 -9.66
C GLY A 149 -1.71 12.02 -9.78
N LEU A 150 -1.89 10.95 -9.01
CA LEU A 150 -0.99 9.79 -8.97
C LEU A 150 -1.75 8.49 -9.28
N PRO A 151 -1.08 7.46 -9.83
CA PRO A 151 -1.67 6.15 -10.04
C PRO A 151 -2.16 5.52 -8.74
N ILE A 152 -3.29 4.83 -8.79
CA ILE A 152 -3.88 4.14 -7.63
C ILE A 152 -3.76 2.63 -7.83
N LEU A 153 -3.09 1.97 -6.89
CA LEU A 153 -3.03 0.52 -6.78
C LEU A 153 -4.10 0.04 -5.80
N VAL A 154 -4.85 -0.96 -6.21
CA VAL A 154 -5.91 -1.56 -5.39
C VAL A 154 -5.66 -3.06 -5.19
N GLY A 155 -5.63 -3.49 -3.94
CA GLY A 155 -5.47 -4.89 -3.56
C GLY A 155 -6.67 -5.40 -2.77
N LEU A 156 -7.66 -6.00 -3.44
CA LEU A 156 -8.92 -6.50 -2.84
C LEU A 156 -8.97 -8.02 -2.73
N SER A 157 -8.14 -8.72 -3.52
CA SER A 157 -8.22 -10.15 -3.75
C SER A 157 -8.29 -10.96 -2.46
N ARG A 158 -9.34 -11.77 -2.34
CA ARG A 158 -9.61 -12.73 -1.25
C ARG A 158 -9.62 -12.11 0.15
N LYS A 159 -9.89 -10.81 0.27
CA LYS A 159 -9.91 -10.09 1.55
C LYS A 159 -11.24 -10.24 2.31
N SER A 160 -11.19 -9.96 3.62
CA SER A 160 -12.33 -10.11 4.52
C SER A 160 -13.56 -9.30 4.14
N MET A 161 -13.37 -8.18 3.46
CA MET A 161 -14.46 -7.38 2.92
C MET A 161 -15.29 -8.10 1.84
N ILE A 162 -14.75 -9.21 1.27
CA ILE A 162 -15.46 -10.06 0.31
C ILE A 162 -16.09 -11.25 1.02
N PHE A 163 -15.26 -12.08 1.66
CA PHE A 163 -15.72 -13.37 2.15
C PHE A 163 -16.62 -13.29 3.39
N LYS A 164 -16.42 -12.28 4.28
CA LYS A 164 -17.26 -12.14 5.47
C LYS A 164 -18.73 -11.81 5.17
N PRO A 165 -19.05 -10.78 4.33
CA PRO A 165 -20.45 -10.48 3.99
C PRO A 165 -21.16 -11.63 3.26
N LEU A 166 -20.41 -12.43 2.48
CA LEU A 166 -20.95 -13.55 1.71
C LEU A 166 -21.05 -14.85 2.54
N GLY A 167 -20.47 -14.90 3.76
CA GLY A 167 -20.47 -16.10 4.57
C GLY A 167 -19.66 -17.26 3.95
N ILE A 168 -18.63 -16.95 3.17
CA ILE A 168 -17.78 -17.92 2.46
C ILE A 168 -16.34 -17.89 2.97
N THR A 169 -15.49 -18.75 2.44
CA THR A 169 -14.05 -18.78 2.74
C THR A 169 -13.26 -17.87 1.79
N PRO A 170 -12.02 -17.47 2.14
CA PRO A 170 -11.14 -16.76 1.22
C PRO A 170 -10.95 -17.47 -0.12
N ASP A 171 -10.85 -18.81 -0.12
CA ASP A 171 -10.68 -19.61 -1.34
C ASP A 171 -11.91 -19.58 -2.25
N GLY A 172 -13.11 -19.48 -1.66
CA GLY A 172 -14.37 -19.34 -2.42
C GLY A 172 -14.65 -17.94 -2.94
N SER A 173 -13.78 -16.95 -2.67
CA SER A 173 -14.07 -15.54 -2.92
C SER A 173 -13.60 -15.00 -4.28
N LEU A 174 -13.26 -15.86 -5.25
CA LEU A 174 -12.82 -15.47 -6.59
C LEU A 174 -13.85 -14.58 -7.28
N ASN A 175 -15.11 -15.03 -7.36
CA ASN A 175 -16.17 -14.23 -7.98
C ASN A 175 -16.35 -12.85 -7.33
N GLY A 176 -16.34 -12.79 -5.99
CA GLY A 176 -16.40 -11.53 -5.26
C GLY A 176 -15.18 -10.65 -5.50
N THR A 177 -13.98 -11.24 -5.67
CA THR A 177 -12.78 -10.53 -6.07
C THR A 177 -12.94 -9.89 -7.44
N THR A 178 -13.46 -10.64 -8.43
CA THR A 178 -13.74 -10.15 -9.79
C THR A 178 -14.70 -8.95 -9.75
N VAL A 179 -15.80 -9.07 -9.01
CA VAL A 179 -16.78 -7.99 -8.84
C VAL A 179 -16.14 -6.72 -8.28
N LEU A 180 -15.38 -6.84 -7.18
CA LEU A 180 -14.78 -5.67 -6.54
C LEU A 180 -13.61 -5.09 -7.36
N ASN A 181 -12.86 -5.91 -8.09
CA ASN A 181 -11.85 -5.44 -9.05
C ASN A 181 -12.48 -4.63 -10.18
N THR A 182 -13.63 -5.07 -10.71
CA THR A 182 -14.39 -4.32 -11.72
C THR A 182 -14.82 -2.95 -11.17
N ILE A 183 -15.37 -2.92 -9.97
CA ILE A 183 -15.73 -1.66 -9.29
C ILE A 183 -14.51 -0.77 -9.10
N ALA A 184 -13.38 -1.32 -8.66
CA ALA A 184 -12.15 -0.56 -8.48
C ALA A 184 -11.65 0.08 -9.77
N LEU A 185 -11.66 -0.66 -10.89
CA LEU A 185 -11.28 -0.15 -12.20
C LEU A 185 -12.19 0.99 -12.64
N THR A 186 -13.52 0.83 -12.58
CA THR A 186 -14.48 1.89 -12.92
C THR A 186 -14.43 3.09 -11.97
N ARG A 187 -13.76 2.94 -10.81
CA ARG A 187 -13.44 4.01 -9.87
C ARG A 187 -12.01 4.54 -10.01
N GLY A 188 -11.35 4.25 -11.15
CA GLY A 188 -10.06 4.84 -11.51
C GLY A 188 -8.84 4.16 -10.90
N ALA A 189 -8.95 2.92 -10.45
CA ALA A 189 -7.77 2.13 -10.13
C ALA A 189 -6.91 1.90 -11.37
N SER A 190 -5.62 2.22 -11.27
CA SER A 190 -4.65 2.04 -12.37
C SER A 190 -3.96 0.69 -12.33
N ILE A 191 -3.87 0.08 -11.14
CA ILE A 191 -3.15 -1.18 -10.91
C ILE A 191 -4.00 -2.06 -9.99
N LEU A 192 -4.18 -3.33 -10.36
CA LEU A 192 -4.78 -4.35 -9.50
C LEU A 192 -3.70 -5.27 -8.94
N ARG A 193 -3.66 -5.44 -7.60
CA ARG A 193 -2.82 -6.43 -6.94
C ARG A 193 -3.67 -7.64 -6.53
N VAL A 194 -3.43 -8.78 -7.17
CA VAL A 194 -4.30 -9.95 -7.09
C VAL A 194 -3.53 -11.26 -6.90
N HIS A 195 -4.23 -12.30 -6.44
CA HIS A 195 -3.74 -13.68 -6.47
C HIS A 195 -4.10 -14.37 -7.80
N ASP A 196 -5.26 -14.04 -8.35
CA ASP A 196 -5.87 -14.68 -9.51
C ASP A 196 -5.65 -13.79 -10.74
N VAL A 197 -4.44 -13.92 -11.36
CA VAL A 197 -3.98 -12.98 -12.40
C VAL A 197 -4.77 -13.11 -13.69
N GLY A 198 -5.13 -14.33 -14.08
CA GLY A 198 -5.90 -14.59 -15.31
C GLY A 198 -7.23 -13.83 -15.29
N GLU A 199 -8.00 -14.00 -14.24
CA GLU A 199 -9.31 -13.39 -14.04
C GLU A 199 -9.22 -11.87 -13.90
N ALA A 200 -8.14 -11.36 -13.29
CA ALA A 200 -7.89 -9.92 -13.21
C ALA A 200 -7.59 -9.31 -14.60
N VAL A 201 -6.84 -10.01 -15.44
CA VAL A 201 -6.58 -9.59 -16.82
C VAL A 201 -7.89 -9.54 -17.64
N GLU A 202 -8.78 -10.50 -17.43
CA GLU A 202 -10.11 -10.48 -18.06
C GLU A 202 -10.92 -9.26 -17.62
N CYS A 203 -10.93 -8.95 -16.31
CA CYS A 203 -11.57 -7.73 -15.79
C CYS A 203 -11.03 -6.46 -16.47
N VAL A 204 -9.70 -6.30 -16.52
CA VAL A 204 -9.05 -5.12 -17.12
C VAL A 204 -9.45 -4.97 -18.59
N ARG A 205 -9.45 -6.07 -19.35
CA ARG A 205 -9.83 -6.06 -20.78
C ARG A 205 -11.29 -5.69 -20.99
N LEU A 206 -12.20 -6.28 -20.18
CA LEU A 206 -13.64 -6.05 -20.35
C LEU A 206 -14.03 -4.62 -19.93
N VAL A 207 -13.44 -4.11 -18.83
CA VAL A 207 -13.69 -2.73 -18.41
C VAL A 207 -13.17 -1.74 -19.45
N GLY A 208 -11.93 -1.94 -19.97
CA GLY A 208 -11.36 -1.08 -21.00
C GLY A 208 -12.24 -1.00 -22.25
N LEU A 209 -12.76 -2.14 -22.73
CA LEU A 209 -13.70 -2.16 -23.86
C LEU A 209 -15.02 -1.42 -23.59
N SER A 210 -15.44 -1.32 -22.32
CA SER A 210 -16.69 -0.65 -21.94
C SER A 210 -16.52 0.87 -21.76
N GLU A 211 -15.31 1.34 -21.49
CA GLU A 211 -14.99 2.78 -21.35
C GLU A 211 -14.74 3.45 -22.70
N ASP A 212 -14.42 2.68 -23.75
CA ASP A 212 -14.21 3.15 -25.13
C ASP A 212 -15.54 3.33 -25.90
N LEU A 213 -16.70 3.06 -25.29
CA LEU A 213 -18.04 3.22 -25.85
C LEU A 213 -18.71 4.51 -25.40
#